data_711a43b38b872728a7a57384dde1e3a8
#
_entry.id   711a43b38b872728a7a57384dde1e3a8
#
_cell.length_a   1.000
_cell.length_b   1.000
_cell.length_c   1.000
_cell.angle_alpha   90.00
_cell.angle_beta   90.00
_cell.angle_gamma   90.00
#
_symmetry.space_group_name_H-M   'P 1'
#
loop_
_entity.id
_entity.type
_entity.pdbx_description
1 polymer ?
#
loop_
_entity_poly.entity_id
_entity_poly.type
_entity_poly.pdbx_seq_one_letter_code
_entity_poly.pdbx_strand_id
1 'polypeptide(L)'
;LLSSGAPVVVEFMPFICCGAYLVFLLYNFTKGQEENRMREIQKSLDMQVAQSMREITALRESQNLASRYRHDLRHHLQYLYACLENHQIQKAEDYISDICNELEQQKVIQYCENEAANLILSSFAGRAEAEGIVMKVEGGMKAKAVISDTDLCVLLSNALENAIHACREVQKEGKEARIEVQIYEKQQQVFLQIKNSCAGAPIFENGVPVSKKKGHGIGTRSICAIVERYGGVYTFSLEKEYFVLRLNLSEKNVDSVHFTAV
;
A
#
# COMPACT_ATOMS: atom_id res chain seq x y z
N LEU A 1 -29.53 17.56 78.92
CA LEU A 1 -28.17 17.58 78.34
C LEU A 1 -28.04 16.77 77.05
N LEU A 2 -29.11 16.48 76.32
CA LEU A 2 -29.09 15.63 75.10
C LEU A 2 -29.67 16.30 73.85
N SER A 3 -29.92 17.62 73.82
CA SER A 3 -30.56 18.31 72.67
C SER A 3 -29.69 19.29 71.88
N SER A 4 -28.40 19.47 72.23
CA SER A 4 -27.54 20.43 71.57
C SER A 4 -26.64 19.84 70.45
N GLY A 5 -26.60 18.55 70.31
CA GLY A 5 -25.78 17.89 69.28
C GLY A 5 -26.47 17.69 67.90
N ALA A 6 -27.80 17.61 67.90
CA ALA A 6 -28.55 17.40 66.68
C ALA A 6 -28.46 18.50 65.62
N PRO A 7 -28.51 19.81 65.96
CA PRO A 7 -28.42 20.88 64.97
C PRO A 7 -27.04 20.93 64.30
N VAL A 8 -25.97 20.67 65.02
CA VAL A 8 -24.60 20.71 64.49
C VAL A 8 -24.37 19.61 63.48
N VAL A 9 -24.87 18.41 63.71
CA VAL A 9 -24.75 17.28 62.72
C VAL A 9 -25.50 17.58 61.42
N VAL A 10 -26.66 18.24 61.51
CA VAL A 10 -27.46 18.61 60.34
C VAL A 10 -26.76 19.70 59.49
N GLU A 11 -26.06 20.66 60.12
CA GLU A 11 -25.32 21.70 59.42
C GLU A 11 -24.10 21.14 58.67
N PHE A 12 -23.39 20.15 59.20
CA PHE A 12 -22.22 19.58 58.54
C PHE A 12 -22.55 18.43 57.55
N MET A 13 -23.75 17.90 57.55
CA MET A 13 -24.17 16.81 56.65
C MET A 13 -23.98 17.13 55.17
N PRO A 14 -24.32 18.33 54.63
CA PRO A 14 -24.08 18.66 53.22
C PRO A 14 -22.61 18.67 52.83
N PHE A 15 -21.72 19.08 53.72
CA PHE A 15 -20.27 19.09 53.48
C PHE A 15 -19.70 17.68 53.39
N ILE A 16 -20.17 16.78 54.27
CA ILE A 16 -19.78 15.36 54.25
C ILE A 16 -20.28 14.68 52.96
N CYS A 17 -21.53 14.94 52.55
CA CYS A 17 -22.09 14.46 51.31
C CYS A 17 -21.34 14.99 50.07
N CYS A 18 -21.00 16.27 50.02
CA CYS A 18 -20.19 16.84 48.97
C CYS A 18 -18.79 16.24 48.91
N GLY A 19 -18.14 16.06 50.07
CA GLY A 19 -16.81 15.40 50.13
C GLY A 19 -16.87 13.93 49.64
N ALA A 20 -17.87 13.15 50.09
CA ALA A 20 -18.07 11.78 49.63
C ALA A 20 -18.35 11.72 48.11
N TYR A 21 -19.14 12.66 47.58
CA TYR A 21 -19.42 12.76 46.15
C TYR A 21 -18.16 13.10 45.32
N LEU A 22 -17.34 14.01 45.80
CA LEU A 22 -16.06 14.36 45.15
C LEU A 22 -15.11 13.14 45.10
N VAL A 23 -14.98 12.41 46.21
CA VAL A 23 -14.18 11.17 46.27
C VAL A 23 -14.72 10.12 45.30
N PHE A 24 -16.02 9.98 45.22
CA PHE A 24 -16.65 9.08 44.25
C PHE A 24 -16.39 9.47 42.81
N LEU A 25 -16.46 10.78 42.47
CA LEU A 25 -16.13 11.27 41.13
C LEU A 25 -14.68 11.03 40.78
N LEU A 26 -13.76 11.33 41.71
CA LEU A 26 -12.32 11.09 41.51
C LEU A 26 -12.03 9.60 41.31
N TYR A 27 -12.65 8.74 42.09
CA TYR A 27 -12.50 7.29 41.93
C TYR A 27 -12.98 6.80 40.57
N ASN A 28 -14.15 7.25 40.11
CA ASN A 28 -14.66 6.87 38.79
C ASN A 28 -13.80 7.45 37.65
N PHE A 29 -13.29 8.66 37.81
CA PHE A 29 -12.41 9.29 36.84
C PHE A 29 -11.09 8.52 36.71
N THR A 30 -10.43 8.19 37.83
CA THR A 30 -9.17 7.43 37.81
C THR A 30 -9.38 6.02 37.26
N LYS A 31 -10.46 5.35 37.65
CA LYS A 31 -10.81 4.04 37.11
C LYS A 31 -11.05 4.07 35.59
N GLY A 32 -11.77 5.07 35.10
CA GLY A 32 -12.01 5.27 33.68
C GLY A 32 -10.71 5.51 32.89
N GLN A 33 -9.77 6.25 33.47
CA GLN A 33 -8.45 6.46 32.87
C GLN A 33 -7.62 5.16 32.80
N GLU A 34 -7.61 4.36 33.85
CA GLU A 34 -6.93 3.06 33.86
C GLU A 34 -7.51 2.10 32.81
N GLU A 35 -8.84 2.01 32.72
CA GLU A 35 -9.48 1.18 31.70
C GLU A 35 -9.12 1.62 30.28
N ASN A 36 -9.11 2.92 30.03
CA ASN A 36 -8.73 3.46 28.70
C ASN A 36 -7.26 3.16 28.38
N ARG A 37 -6.36 3.34 29.35
CA ARG A 37 -4.94 3.02 29.20
C ARG A 37 -4.71 1.54 28.91
N MET A 38 -5.41 0.66 29.61
CA MET A 38 -5.34 -0.80 29.37
C MET A 38 -5.84 -1.16 27.98
N ARG A 39 -6.93 -0.53 27.50
CA ARG A 39 -7.43 -0.73 26.13
C ARG A 39 -6.44 -0.25 25.06
N GLU A 40 -5.74 0.86 25.28
CA GLU A 40 -4.71 1.37 24.36
C GLU A 40 -3.51 0.42 24.29
N ILE A 41 -3.04 -0.07 25.45
CA ILE A 41 -1.95 -1.05 25.52
C ILE A 41 -2.36 -2.34 24.80
N GLN A 42 -3.56 -2.82 25.03
CA GLN A 42 -4.07 -4.04 24.39
C GLN A 42 -4.15 -3.88 22.87
N LYS A 43 -4.69 -2.76 22.38
CA LYS A 43 -4.70 -2.46 20.93
C LYS A 43 -3.29 -2.39 20.33
N SER A 44 -2.34 -1.79 21.04
CA SER A 44 -0.95 -1.72 20.61
C SER A 44 -0.31 -3.11 20.51
N LEU A 45 -0.53 -3.96 21.51
CA LEU A 45 -0.07 -5.34 21.50
C LEU A 45 -0.70 -6.16 20.37
N ASP A 46 -2.01 -6.04 20.17
CA ASP A 46 -2.70 -6.73 19.07
C ASP A 46 -2.16 -6.32 17.70
N MET A 47 -1.86 -5.03 17.51
CA MET A 47 -1.22 -4.54 16.28
C MET A 47 0.18 -5.11 16.09
N GLN A 48 1.02 -5.17 17.15
CA GLN A 48 2.35 -5.75 17.09
C GLN A 48 2.30 -7.25 16.76
N VAL A 49 1.41 -8.00 17.42
CA VAL A 49 1.21 -9.42 17.11
C VAL A 49 0.78 -9.63 15.67
N ALA A 50 -0.17 -8.83 15.17
CA ALA A 50 -0.63 -8.91 13.79
C ALA A 50 0.48 -8.57 12.78
N GLN A 51 1.36 -7.62 13.11
CA GLN A 51 2.52 -7.28 12.28
C GLN A 51 3.53 -8.43 12.27
N SER A 52 3.92 -8.94 13.44
CA SER A 52 4.86 -10.06 13.54
C SER A 52 4.35 -11.32 12.82
N MET A 53 3.04 -11.60 12.90
CA MET A 53 2.44 -12.70 12.15
C MET A 53 2.54 -12.52 10.64
N ARG A 54 2.36 -11.30 10.12
CA ARG A 54 2.56 -11.01 8.69
C ARG A 54 4.00 -11.23 8.26
N GLU A 55 4.97 -10.76 9.06
CA GLU A 55 6.40 -10.96 8.80
C GLU A 55 6.77 -12.45 8.79
N ILE A 56 6.28 -13.22 9.76
CA ILE A 56 6.51 -14.68 9.81
C ILE A 56 5.90 -15.37 8.58
N THR A 57 4.71 -14.96 8.17
CA THR A 57 4.06 -15.53 6.98
C THR A 57 4.87 -15.24 5.72
N ALA A 58 5.31 -14.01 5.52
CA ALA A 58 6.15 -13.61 4.39
C ALA A 58 7.50 -14.38 4.36
N LEU A 59 8.13 -14.54 5.53
CA LEU A 59 9.36 -15.34 5.65
C LEU A 59 9.13 -16.82 5.30
N ARG A 60 8.02 -17.41 5.74
CA ARG A 60 7.66 -18.79 5.38
C ARG A 60 7.41 -18.96 3.88
N GLU A 61 6.72 -18.02 3.27
CA GLU A 61 6.49 -18.02 1.82
C GLU A 61 7.80 -17.93 1.05
N SER A 62 8.71 -17.04 1.46
CA SER A 62 10.05 -16.92 0.90
C SER A 62 10.86 -18.22 1.05
N GLN A 63 10.85 -18.85 2.23
CA GLN A 63 11.52 -20.12 2.47
C GLN A 63 10.94 -21.27 1.62
N ASN A 64 9.62 -21.31 1.48
CA ASN A 64 8.94 -22.30 0.64
C ASN A 64 9.30 -22.12 -0.83
N LEU A 65 9.40 -20.87 -1.30
CA LEU A 65 9.82 -20.53 -2.65
C LEU A 65 11.28 -20.98 -2.89
N ALA A 66 12.18 -20.61 -2.00
CA ALA A 66 13.58 -21.03 -2.06
C ALA A 66 13.75 -22.56 -2.00
N SER A 67 12.90 -23.26 -1.24
CA SER A 67 12.91 -24.72 -1.19
C SER A 67 12.47 -25.34 -2.51
N ARG A 68 11.44 -24.78 -3.16
CA ARG A 68 11.00 -25.21 -4.51
C ARG A 68 12.10 -25.00 -5.54
N TYR A 69 12.70 -23.81 -5.59
CA TYR A 69 13.82 -23.56 -6.52
C TYR A 69 14.99 -24.52 -6.34
N ARG A 70 15.37 -24.84 -5.10
CA ARG A 70 16.44 -25.83 -4.84
C ARG A 70 16.05 -27.25 -5.30
N HIS A 71 14.79 -27.60 -5.15
CA HIS A 71 14.27 -28.89 -5.62
C HIS A 71 14.33 -28.96 -7.16
N ASP A 72 13.82 -27.94 -7.83
CA ASP A 72 13.78 -27.90 -9.29
C ASP A 72 15.19 -27.84 -9.90
N LEU A 73 16.08 -27.01 -9.33
CA LEU A 73 17.49 -26.98 -9.74
C LEU A 73 18.16 -28.36 -9.58
N ARG A 74 17.86 -29.10 -8.50
CA ARG A 74 18.38 -30.48 -8.32
C ARG A 74 17.91 -31.40 -9.43
N HIS A 75 16.66 -31.31 -9.82
CA HIS A 75 16.11 -32.11 -10.92
C HIS A 75 16.77 -31.79 -12.27
N HIS A 76 16.95 -30.53 -12.58
CA HIS A 76 17.68 -30.08 -13.78
C HIS A 76 19.11 -30.63 -13.80
N LEU A 77 19.83 -30.52 -12.68
CA LEU A 77 21.19 -31.02 -12.58
C LEU A 77 21.25 -32.56 -12.67
N GLN A 78 20.29 -33.28 -12.08
CA GLN A 78 20.22 -34.76 -12.19
C GLN A 78 19.96 -35.20 -13.62
N TYR A 79 19.08 -34.53 -14.35
CA TYR A 79 18.82 -34.81 -15.75
C TYR A 79 20.07 -34.62 -16.62
N LEU A 80 20.73 -33.48 -16.46
CA LEU A 80 21.98 -33.18 -17.17
C LEU A 80 23.08 -34.20 -16.86
N TYR A 81 23.22 -34.57 -15.58
CA TYR A 81 24.18 -35.57 -15.16
C TYR A 81 23.89 -36.93 -15.85
N ALA A 82 22.63 -37.38 -15.89
CA ALA A 82 22.23 -38.61 -16.55
C ALA A 82 22.48 -38.57 -18.08
N CYS A 83 22.25 -37.40 -18.73
CA CYS A 83 22.59 -37.25 -20.16
C CYS A 83 24.10 -37.39 -20.41
N LEU A 84 24.94 -36.80 -19.57
CA LEU A 84 26.40 -36.87 -19.69
C LEU A 84 26.92 -38.28 -19.41
N GLU A 85 26.40 -38.97 -18.40
CA GLU A 85 26.78 -40.33 -18.04
C GLU A 85 26.45 -41.32 -19.19
N ASN A 86 25.36 -41.09 -19.92
CA ASN A 86 24.95 -41.85 -21.06
C ASN A 86 25.55 -41.37 -22.40
N HIS A 87 26.52 -40.50 -22.40
CA HIS A 87 27.16 -39.90 -23.59
C HIS A 87 26.17 -39.20 -24.54
N GLN A 88 25.02 -38.75 -24.06
CA GLN A 88 23.99 -38.05 -24.85
C GLN A 88 24.23 -36.52 -24.81
N ILE A 89 25.37 -36.08 -25.31
CA ILE A 89 25.81 -34.67 -25.24
C ILE A 89 24.79 -33.74 -25.90
N GLN A 90 24.31 -34.10 -27.09
CA GLN A 90 23.34 -33.30 -27.83
C GLN A 90 22.06 -33.04 -27.03
N LYS A 91 21.53 -34.05 -26.31
CA LYS A 91 20.34 -33.85 -25.47
C LYS A 91 20.59 -32.96 -24.27
N ALA A 92 21.81 -32.98 -23.72
CA ALA A 92 22.17 -32.06 -22.63
C ALA A 92 22.27 -30.61 -23.13
N GLU A 93 22.84 -30.42 -24.34
CA GLU A 93 22.93 -29.11 -25.00
C GLU A 93 21.53 -28.53 -25.31
N ASP A 94 20.67 -29.36 -25.93
CA ASP A 94 19.30 -28.94 -26.25
C ASP A 94 18.53 -28.55 -24.96
N TYR A 95 18.66 -29.35 -23.89
CA TYR A 95 17.99 -29.11 -22.62
C TYR A 95 18.50 -27.82 -21.92
N ILE A 96 19.82 -27.56 -21.98
CA ILE A 96 20.39 -26.30 -21.47
C ILE A 96 19.84 -25.13 -22.27
N SER A 97 19.77 -25.27 -23.60
CA SER A 97 19.22 -24.23 -24.48
C SER A 97 17.75 -23.93 -24.15
N ASP A 98 16.96 -24.98 -23.93
CA ASP A 98 15.55 -24.80 -23.54
C ASP A 98 15.40 -24.08 -22.21
N ILE A 99 16.17 -24.44 -21.18
CA ILE A 99 16.17 -23.75 -19.88
C ILE A 99 16.63 -22.31 -20.04
N CYS A 100 17.69 -22.04 -20.81
CA CYS A 100 18.14 -20.68 -21.05
C CYS A 100 17.07 -19.85 -21.78
N ASN A 101 16.39 -20.43 -22.77
CA ASN A 101 15.30 -19.77 -23.47
C ASN A 101 14.10 -19.48 -22.54
N GLU A 102 13.73 -20.43 -21.65
CA GLU A 102 12.69 -20.18 -20.64
C GLU A 102 13.08 -19.05 -19.68
N LEU A 103 14.33 -19.00 -19.22
CA LEU A 103 14.84 -17.92 -18.37
C LEU A 103 14.91 -16.58 -19.11
N GLU A 104 15.22 -16.59 -20.41
CA GLU A 104 15.20 -15.37 -21.23
C GLU A 104 13.77 -14.90 -21.54
N GLN A 105 12.80 -15.80 -21.69
CA GLN A 105 11.39 -15.45 -21.84
C GLN A 105 10.79 -14.93 -20.54
N GLN A 106 11.30 -15.37 -19.39
CA GLN A 106 11.01 -14.79 -18.05
C GLN A 106 11.83 -13.53 -17.77
N LYS A 107 12.33 -12.83 -18.80
CA LYS A 107 12.96 -11.52 -18.60
C LYS A 107 12.01 -10.69 -17.78
N VAL A 108 12.37 -10.47 -16.52
CA VAL A 108 11.75 -9.43 -15.70
C VAL A 108 11.86 -8.15 -16.52
N ILE A 109 10.77 -7.75 -17.14
CA ILE A 109 10.75 -6.51 -17.92
C ILE A 109 11.14 -5.42 -16.94
N GLN A 110 12.33 -4.85 -17.14
CA GLN A 110 12.77 -3.76 -16.30
C GLN A 110 12.10 -2.48 -16.81
N TYR A 111 11.07 -2.04 -16.09
CA TYR A 111 10.30 -0.85 -16.43
C TYR A 111 11.04 0.44 -16.06
N CYS A 112 11.88 0.42 -14.99
CA CYS A 112 12.64 1.59 -14.55
C CYS A 112 13.85 1.18 -13.70
N GLU A 113 14.79 2.12 -13.49
CA GLU A 113 16.01 1.91 -12.70
C GLU A 113 15.70 1.89 -11.17
N ASN A 114 14.62 2.53 -10.74
CA ASN A 114 14.22 2.50 -9.33
C ASN A 114 13.65 1.11 -8.98
N GLU A 115 14.29 0.42 -8.04
CA GLU A 115 13.96 -0.96 -7.67
C GLU A 115 12.54 -1.09 -7.10
N ALA A 116 12.12 -0.15 -6.25
CA ALA A 116 10.80 -0.19 -5.63
C ALA A 116 9.68 -0.01 -6.67
N ALA A 117 9.82 0.97 -7.57
CA ALA A 117 8.88 1.18 -8.67
C ALA A 117 8.86 -0.02 -9.62
N ASN A 118 10.04 -0.54 -9.98
CA ASN A 118 10.15 -1.69 -10.87
C ASN A 118 9.47 -2.93 -10.30
N LEU A 119 9.65 -3.19 -9.01
CA LEU A 119 9.00 -4.32 -8.31
C LEU A 119 7.47 -4.20 -8.36
N ILE A 120 6.92 -3.03 -8.05
CA ILE A 120 5.48 -2.80 -8.08
C ILE A 120 4.94 -2.90 -9.50
N LEU A 121 5.57 -2.24 -10.47
CA LEU A 121 5.15 -2.27 -11.87
C LEU A 121 5.16 -3.69 -12.44
N SER A 122 6.22 -4.48 -12.18
CA SER A 122 6.33 -5.87 -12.62
C SER A 122 5.25 -6.76 -11.98
N SER A 123 4.99 -6.61 -10.68
CA SER A 123 3.95 -7.35 -9.97
C SER A 123 2.55 -7.07 -10.54
N PHE A 124 2.25 -5.80 -10.79
CA PHE A 124 0.94 -5.42 -11.33
C PHE A 124 0.80 -5.73 -12.81
N ALA A 125 1.89 -5.70 -13.58
CA ALA A 125 1.88 -6.14 -14.98
C ALA A 125 1.57 -7.64 -15.10
N GLY A 126 2.23 -8.48 -14.30
CA GLY A 126 1.92 -9.93 -14.27
C GLY A 126 0.48 -10.21 -13.82
N ARG A 127 -0.04 -9.44 -12.86
CA ARG A 127 -1.43 -9.56 -12.43
C ARG A 127 -2.42 -9.11 -13.51
N ALA A 128 -2.13 -8.02 -14.20
CA ALA A 128 -2.94 -7.53 -15.32
C ALA A 128 -3.00 -8.57 -16.45
N GLU A 129 -1.85 -9.14 -16.82
CA GLU A 129 -1.74 -10.20 -17.82
C GLU A 129 -2.56 -11.44 -17.44
N ALA A 130 -2.44 -11.91 -16.19
CA ALA A 130 -3.21 -13.06 -15.69
C ALA A 130 -4.74 -12.80 -15.73
N GLU A 131 -5.16 -11.55 -15.68
CA GLU A 131 -6.56 -11.13 -15.77
C GLU A 131 -6.98 -10.73 -17.20
N GLY A 132 -6.11 -10.88 -18.20
CA GLY A 132 -6.39 -10.54 -19.60
C GLY A 132 -6.51 -9.02 -19.83
N ILE A 133 -5.87 -8.20 -18.99
CA ILE A 133 -5.79 -6.74 -19.10
C ILE A 133 -4.48 -6.36 -19.77
N VAL A 134 -4.54 -5.61 -20.87
CA VAL A 134 -3.34 -5.11 -21.55
C VAL A 134 -2.75 -3.96 -20.76
N MET A 135 -1.59 -4.17 -20.13
CA MET A 135 -0.85 -3.12 -19.41
C MET A 135 0.40 -2.70 -20.18
N LYS A 136 0.51 -1.40 -20.47
CA LYS A 136 1.67 -0.80 -21.11
C LYS A 136 2.33 0.19 -20.17
N VAL A 137 3.65 0.08 -20.00
CA VAL A 137 4.44 1.01 -19.18
C VAL A 137 5.45 1.70 -20.08
N GLU A 138 5.49 3.01 -20.05
CA GLU A 138 6.39 3.85 -20.84
C GLU A 138 7.16 4.82 -19.94
N GLY A 139 8.40 5.07 -20.32
CA GLY A 139 9.30 5.98 -19.62
C GLY A 139 10.18 5.27 -18.60
N GLY A 140 10.60 5.98 -17.57
CA GLY A 140 11.49 5.44 -16.56
C GLY A 140 11.74 6.45 -15.44
N MET A 141 12.23 5.94 -14.33
CA MET A 141 12.60 6.70 -13.14
C MET A 141 13.98 6.25 -12.69
N LYS A 142 14.82 7.20 -12.28
CA LYS A 142 16.19 6.91 -11.83
C LYS A 142 16.18 6.12 -10.52
N ALA A 143 17.27 5.42 -10.23
CA ALA A 143 17.45 4.64 -9.01
C ALA A 143 17.20 5.47 -7.73
N LYS A 144 17.61 6.74 -7.72
CA LYS A 144 17.33 7.68 -6.63
C LYS A 144 16.27 8.68 -7.09
N ALA A 145 15.06 8.53 -6.59
CA ALA A 145 13.94 9.43 -6.84
C ALA A 145 13.77 10.45 -5.72
N VAL A 146 13.06 11.53 -6.04
CA VAL A 146 12.67 12.60 -5.11
C VAL A 146 11.71 12.10 -4.01
N ILE A 147 10.99 11.03 -4.28
CA ILE A 147 10.05 10.38 -3.38
C ILE A 147 10.69 9.18 -2.69
N SER A 148 10.34 8.93 -1.42
CA SER A 148 10.79 7.74 -0.71
C SER A 148 10.21 6.46 -1.34
N ASP A 149 10.96 5.36 -1.31
CA ASP A 149 10.51 4.07 -1.84
C ASP A 149 9.19 3.62 -1.22
N THR A 150 9.01 3.84 0.08
CA THR A 150 7.77 3.51 0.80
C THR A 150 6.56 4.29 0.25
N ASP A 151 6.70 5.61 0.11
CA ASP A 151 5.62 6.45 -0.42
C ASP A 151 5.32 6.13 -1.89
N LEU A 152 6.37 5.86 -2.67
CA LEU A 152 6.27 5.44 -4.07
C LEU A 152 5.52 4.11 -4.21
N CYS A 153 5.86 3.12 -3.38
CA CYS A 153 5.15 1.84 -3.34
C CYS A 153 3.67 2.02 -3.02
N VAL A 154 3.34 2.82 -1.98
CA VAL A 154 1.96 3.09 -1.58
C VAL A 154 1.20 3.81 -2.69
N LEU A 155 1.81 4.80 -3.33
CA LEU A 155 1.21 5.58 -4.40
C LEU A 155 0.92 4.71 -5.63
N LEU A 156 1.93 3.99 -6.14
CA LEU A 156 1.78 3.13 -7.32
C LEU A 156 0.80 2.00 -7.06
N SER A 157 0.90 1.32 -5.91
CA SER A 157 -0.01 0.22 -5.58
C SER A 157 -1.46 0.66 -5.51
N ASN A 158 -1.77 1.79 -4.84
CA ASN A 158 -3.13 2.30 -4.77
C ASN A 158 -3.67 2.71 -6.15
N ALA A 159 -2.84 3.35 -6.97
CA ALA A 159 -3.26 3.80 -8.30
C ALA A 159 -3.50 2.61 -9.26
N LEU A 160 -2.61 1.62 -9.27
CA LEU A 160 -2.71 0.43 -10.11
C LEU A 160 -3.83 -0.52 -9.64
N GLU A 161 -4.05 -0.66 -8.33
CA GLU A 161 -5.19 -1.42 -7.79
C GLU A 161 -6.52 -0.82 -8.26
N ASN A 162 -6.65 0.50 -8.19
CA ASN A 162 -7.84 1.20 -8.70
C ASN A 162 -8.01 0.99 -10.21
N ALA A 163 -6.92 1.03 -10.98
CA ALA A 163 -6.94 0.81 -12.42
C ALA A 163 -7.39 -0.61 -12.78
N ILE A 164 -6.83 -1.65 -12.14
CA ILE A 164 -7.24 -3.05 -12.34
C ILE A 164 -8.71 -3.24 -11.97
N HIS A 165 -9.14 -2.68 -10.82
CA HIS A 165 -10.54 -2.77 -10.40
C HIS A 165 -11.48 -2.16 -11.43
N ALA A 166 -11.17 -1.00 -11.99
CA ALA A 166 -11.97 -0.36 -13.03
C ALA A 166 -11.99 -1.20 -14.34
N CYS A 167 -10.85 -1.76 -14.73
CA CYS A 167 -10.73 -2.64 -15.89
C CYS A 167 -11.57 -3.91 -15.77
N ARG A 168 -11.68 -4.52 -14.59
CA ARG A 168 -12.57 -5.67 -14.36
C ARG A 168 -14.03 -5.35 -14.62
N GLU A 169 -14.49 -4.14 -14.26
CA GLU A 169 -15.87 -3.73 -14.54
C GLU A 169 -16.09 -3.57 -16.05
N VAL A 170 -15.10 -3.05 -16.80
CA VAL A 170 -15.14 -2.96 -18.27
C VAL A 170 -15.22 -4.34 -18.92
N GLN A 171 -14.45 -5.31 -18.43
CA GLN A 171 -14.46 -6.69 -18.93
C GLN A 171 -15.80 -7.39 -18.69
N LYS A 172 -16.52 -7.08 -17.60
CA LYS A 172 -17.88 -7.59 -17.38
C LYS A 172 -18.88 -7.13 -18.45
N GLU A 173 -18.61 -5.99 -19.08
CA GLU A 173 -19.39 -5.49 -20.24
C GLU A 173 -18.94 -6.11 -21.57
N GLY A 174 -17.98 -7.04 -21.56
CA GLY A 174 -17.46 -7.68 -22.76
C GLY A 174 -16.51 -6.80 -23.59
N LYS A 175 -15.96 -5.73 -23.02
CA LYS A 175 -15.03 -4.81 -23.68
C LYS A 175 -13.59 -5.12 -23.34
N GLU A 176 -12.66 -4.77 -24.22
CA GLU A 176 -11.23 -4.83 -23.93
C GLU A 176 -10.86 -3.80 -22.87
N ALA A 177 -10.05 -4.25 -21.90
CA ALA A 177 -9.55 -3.41 -20.81
C ALA A 177 -8.05 -3.14 -20.98
N ARG A 178 -7.66 -1.88 -20.78
CA ARG A 178 -6.27 -1.43 -20.94
C ARG A 178 -5.86 -0.51 -19.82
N ILE A 179 -4.57 -0.61 -19.46
CA ILE A 179 -3.89 0.28 -18.50
C ILE A 179 -2.64 0.83 -19.19
N GLU A 180 -2.49 2.14 -19.23
CA GLU A 180 -1.30 2.83 -19.72
C GLU A 180 -0.67 3.58 -18.55
N VAL A 181 0.61 3.28 -18.27
CA VAL A 181 1.40 3.94 -17.24
C VAL A 181 2.53 4.72 -17.93
N GLN A 182 2.60 6.00 -17.65
CA GLN A 182 3.72 6.84 -18.08
C GLN A 182 4.39 7.43 -16.85
N ILE A 183 5.69 7.22 -16.74
CA ILE A 183 6.48 7.70 -15.61
C ILE A 183 7.80 8.28 -16.12
N TYR A 184 8.10 9.52 -15.74
CA TYR A 184 9.38 10.18 -16.06
C TYR A 184 9.83 11.08 -14.95
N GLU A 185 11.13 11.20 -14.85
CA GLU A 185 11.80 12.11 -13.94
C GLU A 185 12.55 13.18 -14.74
N LYS A 186 12.26 14.44 -14.46
CA LYS A 186 12.93 15.59 -15.06
C LYS A 186 13.12 16.70 -14.03
N GLN A 187 14.32 17.25 -13.93
CA GLN A 187 14.64 18.41 -13.06
C GLN A 187 14.17 18.23 -11.62
N GLN A 188 14.47 17.08 -11.01
CA GLN A 188 14.04 16.74 -9.64
C GLN A 188 12.50 16.75 -9.45
N GLN A 189 11.77 16.44 -10.50
CA GLN A 189 10.34 16.25 -10.47
C GLN A 189 10.00 14.89 -11.07
N VAL A 190 9.08 14.18 -10.43
CA VAL A 190 8.52 12.91 -10.92
C VAL A 190 7.13 13.16 -11.46
N PHE A 191 6.94 12.84 -12.73
CA PHE A 191 5.66 12.88 -13.41
C PHE A 191 5.13 11.46 -13.56
N LEU A 192 3.91 11.22 -13.12
CA LEU A 192 3.23 9.96 -13.28
C LEU A 192 1.86 10.20 -13.91
N GLN A 193 1.56 9.46 -14.96
CA GLN A 193 0.22 9.32 -15.52
C GLN A 193 -0.18 7.85 -15.51
N ILE A 194 -1.36 7.57 -14.98
CA ILE A 194 -1.99 6.26 -15.10
C ILE A 194 -3.35 6.48 -15.74
N LYS A 195 -3.54 5.83 -16.89
CA LYS A 195 -4.76 5.89 -17.68
C LYS A 195 -5.30 4.48 -17.81
N ASN A 196 -6.55 4.27 -17.47
CA ASN A 196 -7.19 2.95 -17.54
C ASN A 196 -8.60 3.04 -18.13
N SER A 197 -9.01 1.96 -18.78
CA SER A 197 -10.40 1.79 -19.22
C SER A 197 -11.36 1.88 -18.03
N CYS A 198 -12.51 2.56 -18.23
CA CYS A 198 -13.49 2.80 -17.18
C CYS A 198 -14.91 2.53 -17.68
N ALA A 199 -15.68 1.74 -16.93
CA ALA A 199 -17.10 1.50 -17.18
C ALA A 199 -17.94 2.55 -16.45
N GLY A 200 -18.38 3.58 -17.19
CA GLY A 200 -19.19 4.67 -16.65
C GLY A 200 -18.40 5.83 -16.05
N ALA A 201 -19.12 6.91 -15.74
CA ALA A 201 -18.51 8.12 -15.20
C ALA A 201 -18.36 8.05 -13.68
N PRO A 202 -17.14 8.19 -13.13
CA PRO A 202 -16.93 8.32 -11.71
C PRO A 202 -17.55 9.64 -11.18
N ILE A 203 -18.00 9.60 -9.93
CA ILE A 203 -18.49 10.81 -9.26
C ILE A 203 -17.27 11.51 -8.66
N PHE A 204 -17.18 12.81 -8.90
CA PHE A 204 -16.12 13.66 -8.36
C PHE A 204 -16.68 14.61 -7.29
N GLU A 205 -15.98 14.72 -6.16
CA GLU A 205 -16.19 15.74 -5.14
C GLU A 205 -14.89 16.52 -4.97
N ASN A 206 -14.92 17.82 -5.18
CA ASN A 206 -13.74 18.70 -5.16
C ASN A 206 -12.58 18.19 -6.06
N GLY A 207 -12.91 17.64 -7.24
CA GLY A 207 -11.91 17.11 -8.16
C GLY A 207 -11.33 15.74 -7.82
N VAL A 208 -11.78 15.11 -6.72
CA VAL A 208 -11.34 13.78 -6.28
C VAL A 208 -12.46 12.77 -6.51
N PRO A 209 -12.18 11.59 -7.10
CA PRO A 209 -13.20 10.57 -7.30
C PRO A 209 -13.64 9.98 -5.96
N VAL A 210 -14.96 9.86 -5.79
CA VAL A 210 -15.59 9.28 -4.60
C VAL A 210 -16.33 8.01 -4.94
N SER A 211 -16.24 7.01 -4.07
CA SER A 211 -16.98 5.75 -4.19
C SER A 211 -18.14 5.72 -3.21
N LYS A 212 -19.32 5.29 -3.69
CA LYS A 212 -20.49 5.05 -2.82
C LYS A 212 -20.40 3.75 -2.01
N LYS A 213 -19.43 2.88 -2.28
CA LYS A 213 -19.25 1.60 -1.57
C LYS A 213 -18.47 1.86 -0.27
N LYS A 214 -19.02 1.42 0.87
CA LYS A 214 -18.32 1.46 2.17
C LYS A 214 -16.95 0.76 2.08
N GLY A 215 -15.88 1.43 2.53
CA GLY A 215 -14.52 0.90 2.50
C GLY A 215 -13.71 1.25 1.23
N HIS A 216 -14.32 1.85 0.20
CA HIS A 216 -13.62 2.34 -0.98
C HIS A 216 -13.32 3.85 -0.83
N GLY A 217 -12.19 4.30 -1.40
CA GLY A 217 -11.74 5.70 -1.34
C GLY A 217 -10.54 5.94 -0.44
N ILE A 218 -10.10 4.95 0.34
CA ILE A 218 -8.87 5.04 1.16
C ILE A 218 -7.65 5.20 0.26
N GLY A 219 -7.56 4.41 -0.82
CA GLY A 219 -6.44 4.47 -1.75
C GLY A 219 -6.29 5.83 -2.44
N THR A 220 -7.39 6.41 -2.90
CA THR A 220 -7.39 7.74 -3.53
C THR A 220 -6.95 8.83 -2.55
N ARG A 221 -7.44 8.79 -1.31
CA ARG A 221 -7.01 9.72 -0.26
C ARG A 221 -5.53 9.57 0.08
N SER A 222 -5.02 8.34 0.10
CA SER A 222 -3.59 8.06 0.31
C SER A 222 -2.74 8.67 -0.82
N ILE A 223 -3.17 8.56 -2.07
CA ILE A 223 -2.51 9.19 -3.21
C ILE A 223 -2.45 10.71 -3.02
N CYS A 224 -3.60 11.36 -2.74
CA CYS A 224 -3.67 12.80 -2.52
C CYS A 224 -2.73 13.24 -1.37
N ALA A 225 -2.79 12.56 -0.22
CA ALA A 225 -1.98 12.88 0.94
C ALA A 225 -0.47 12.76 0.68
N ILE A 226 -0.05 11.75 -0.11
CA ILE A 226 1.35 11.60 -0.50
C ILE A 226 1.75 12.76 -1.41
N VAL A 227 0.98 13.05 -2.47
CA VAL A 227 1.31 14.13 -3.41
C VAL A 227 1.41 15.48 -2.70
N GLU A 228 0.48 15.79 -1.80
CA GLU A 228 0.49 17.01 -0.98
C GLU A 228 1.72 17.07 -0.07
N ARG A 229 2.15 15.94 0.51
CA ARG A 229 3.36 15.86 1.34
C ARG A 229 4.63 16.27 0.58
N TYR A 230 4.68 15.98 -0.71
CA TYR A 230 5.79 16.33 -1.60
C TYR A 230 5.56 17.66 -2.34
N GLY A 231 4.59 18.49 -1.89
CA GLY A 231 4.29 19.79 -2.51
C GLY A 231 3.88 19.68 -3.98
N GLY A 232 3.41 18.49 -4.37
CA GLY A 232 3.03 18.17 -5.72
C GLY A 232 1.60 18.59 -6.07
N VAL A 233 1.22 18.31 -7.29
CA VAL A 233 -0.15 18.52 -7.79
C VAL A 233 -0.67 17.23 -8.40
N TYR A 234 -1.97 17.02 -8.31
CA TYR A 234 -2.65 15.88 -8.93
C TYR A 234 -3.93 16.30 -9.62
N THR A 235 -4.30 15.56 -10.63
CA THR A 235 -5.59 15.70 -11.31
C THR A 235 -6.18 14.33 -11.60
N PHE A 236 -7.47 14.20 -11.38
CA PHE A 236 -8.26 13.06 -11.82
C PHE A 236 -9.24 13.54 -12.88
N SER A 237 -9.31 12.86 -14.00
CA SER A 237 -10.22 13.20 -15.09
C SER A 237 -10.81 11.97 -15.77
N LEU A 238 -11.93 12.14 -16.42
CA LEU A 238 -12.49 11.16 -17.35
C LEU A 238 -12.32 11.70 -18.77
N GLU A 239 -11.56 10.99 -19.59
CA GLU A 239 -11.28 11.33 -20.99
C GLU A 239 -11.91 10.26 -21.89
N LYS A 240 -13.09 10.54 -22.43
CA LYS A 240 -13.90 9.57 -23.17
C LYS A 240 -14.26 8.37 -22.27
N GLU A 241 -13.67 7.20 -22.56
CA GLU A 241 -13.88 5.94 -21.80
C GLU A 241 -12.70 5.61 -20.87
N TYR A 242 -11.80 6.58 -20.64
CA TYR A 242 -10.62 6.38 -19.83
C TYR A 242 -10.63 7.27 -18.59
N PHE A 243 -10.40 6.64 -17.46
CA PHE A 243 -10.07 7.36 -16.24
C PHE A 243 -8.58 7.67 -16.25
N VAL A 244 -8.21 8.90 -15.94
CA VAL A 244 -6.83 9.38 -15.98
C VAL A 244 -6.46 10.03 -14.67
N LEU A 245 -5.44 9.50 -14.03
CA LEU A 245 -4.71 10.13 -12.93
C LEU A 245 -3.42 10.73 -13.49
N ARG A 246 -3.22 12.03 -13.27
CA ARG A 246 -1.93 12.70 -13.51
C ARG A 246 -1.45 13.29 -12.21
N LEU A 247 -0.17 13.15 -11.94
CA LEU A 247 0.44 13.78 -10.79
C LEU A 247 1.89 14.20 -11.11
N ASN A 248 2.31 15.21 -10.38
CA ASN A 248 3.68 15.70 -10.36
C ASN A 248 4.14 15.80 -8.92
N LEU A 249 5.31 15.28 -8.62
CA LEU A 249 5.96 15.35 -7.31
C LEU A 249 7.27 16.14 -7.47
N SER A 250 7.55 17.03 -6.53
CA SER A 250 8.80 17.77 -6.49
C SER A 250 9.55 17.50 -5.19
N GLU A 251 10.86 17.78 -5.18
CA GLU A 251 11.64 17.68 -3.96
C GLU A 251 11.06 18.63 -2.91
N LYS A 252 10.88 18.11 -1.68
CA LYS A 252 10.37 18.89 -0.56
C LYS A 252 11.35 20.03 -0.26
N ASN A 253 11.01 21.24 -0.61
CA ASN A 253 11.72 22.41 -0.11
C ASN A 253 11.49 22.49 1.41
N VAL A 254 12.45 22.05 2.20
CA VAL A 254 12.42 22.08 3.67
C VAL A 254 12.49 23.51 4.21
N ASP A 255 12.71 24.51 3.35
CA ASP A 255 13.01 25.90 3.74
C ASP A 255 11.84 26.88 3.78
N SER A 256 10.59 26.43 3.71
CA SER A 256 9.44 27.38 3.72
C SER A 256 8.52 27.26 4.94
N VAL A 257 9.06 26.95 6.13
CA VAL A 257 8.37 27.22 7.40
C VAL A 257 9.11 28.34 8.12
N HIS A 258 9.14 29.52 7.55
CA HIS A 258 9.31 30.73 8.32
C HIS A 258 7.96 31.07 8.97
N PHE A 259 7.84 30.74 10.23
CA PHE A 259 6.88 31.35 11.14
C PHE A 259 7.08 32.87 11.09
N THR A 260 6.16 33.57 10.45
CA THR A 260 5.96 34.99 10.73
C THR A 260 5.07 35.04 11.95
N ALA A 261 5.70 35.12 13.14
CA ALA A 261 5.03 35.58 14.34
C ALA A 261 4.97 37.12 14.25
N VAL A 262 3.76 37.65 14.23
CA VAL A 262 3.42 39.01 14.69
C VAL A 262 2.17 38.86 15.54
#